data_2c5f9fc56f6a5589e9df91733d146cc5
#
_entry.id   2c5f9fc56f6a5589e9df91733d146cc5
#
_cell.length_a   1.000
_cell.length_b   1.000
_cell.length_c   1.000
_cell.angle_alpha   90.00
_cell.angle_beta   90.00
_cell.angle_gamma   90.00
#
_symmetry.space_group_name_H-M   'P 1'
#
loop_
_entity.id
_entity.type
_entity.pdbx_description
1 polymer ?
#
loop_
_entity_poly.entity_id
_entity_poly.type
_entity_poly.pdbx_seq_one_letter_code
_entity_poly.pdbx_strand_id
1 'polypeptide(L)'
;MDIPQIERTEARAQLASGEAVFVDIRDEISHSEGHIVPSLRLDEATLAPFIENTRKDQPIVVYCYHGMSSQLATQFLLEQGFERVYSLIGGYTEWELDTLS
;
A
#
# COMPACT_ATOMS: atom_id res chain seq x y z
N MET A 1 -11.93 2.50 15.87
CA MET A 1 -10.47 2.32 15.88
C MET A 1 -9.85 3.09 14.73
N ASP A 2 -8.81 3.84 15.00
CA ASP A 2 -8.16 4.62 13.96
C ASP A 2 -7.26 3.73 13.10
N ILE A 3 -7.35 3.89 11.79
CA ILE A 3 -6.52 3.15 10.85
C ILE A 3 -5.23 3.94 10.66
N PRO A 4 -4.05 3.32 10.85
CA PRO A 4 -2.79 4.03 10.60
C PRO A 4 -2.72 4.51 9.16
N GLN A 5 -2.28 5.74 8.99
CA GLN A 5 -2.14 6.36 7.67
C GLN A 5 -0.75 6.97 7.53
N ILE A 6 -0.31 7.13 6.30
CA ILE A 6 1.00 7.69 6.02
C ILE A 6 0.86 8.75 4.92
N GLU A 7 1.57 9.86 5.10
CA GLU A 7 1.57 10.94 4.12
C GLU A 7 2.55 10.65 2.98
N ARG A 8 2.30 11.29 1.84
CA ARG A 8 3.11 11.06 0.64
C ARG A 8 4.60 11.30 0.85
N THR A 9 4.96 12.36 1.57
CA THR A 9 6.37 12.68 1.80
C THR A 9 7.09 11.56 2.54
N GLU A 10 6.49 11.06 3.61
CA GLU A 10 7.09 9.98 4.37
C GLU A 10 7.07 8.67 3.59
N ALA A 11 5.98 8.41 2.85
CA ALA A 11 5.90 7.23 2.01
C ALA A 11 7.00 7.23 0.94
N ARG A 12 7.28 8.38 0.33
CA ARG A 12 8.36 8.48 -0.66
C ARG A 12 9.72 8.19 -0.04
N ALA A 13 9.94 8.64 1.19
CA ALA A 13 11.18 8.36 1.89
C ALA A 13 11.36 6.86 2.12
N GLN A 14 10.28 6.18 2.53
CA GLN A 14 10.35 4.74 2.75
C GLN A 14 10.50 3.95 1.46
N LEU A 15 9.90 4.45 0.37
CA LEU A 15 10.09 3.84 -0.94
C LEU A 15 11.54 3.95 -1.39
N ALA A 16 12.12 5.14 -1.25
CA ALA A 16 13.49 5.40 -1.67
C ALA A 16 14.51 4.57 -0.87
N SER A 17 14.25 4.37 0.42
CA SER A 17 15.14 3.60 1.27
C SER A 17 14.94 2.09 1.12
N GLY A 18 13.83 1.67 0.51
CA GLY A 18 13.48 0.25 0.40
C GLY A 18 12.97 -0.34 1.69
N GLU A 19 12.66 0.50 2.68
CA GLU A 19 12.20 0.02 3.99
C GLU A 19 10.82 -0.63 3.93
N ALA A 20 9.87 -0.03 3.20
CA ALA A 20 8.50 -0.51 3.13
C ALA A 20 8.21 -1.23 1.82
N VAL A 21 7.35 -2.24 1.91
CA VAL A 21 6.76 -2.88 0.74
C VAL A 21 5.46 -2.14 0.41
N PHE A 22 5.31 -1.72 -0.83
CA PHE A 22 4.10 -1.03 -1.27
C PHE A 22 3.16 -2.04 -1.93
N VAL A 23 1.89 -2.02 -1.55
CA VAL A 23 0.88 -2.91 -2.13
C VAL A 23 -0.28 -2.12 -2.70
N ASP A 24 -0.65 -2.49 -3.92
CA ASP A 24 -1.73 -1.85 -4.68
C ASP A 24 -2.95 -2.74 -4.63
N ILE A 25 -4.06 -2.21 -4.10
CA ILE A 25 -5.30 -2.99 -4.03
C ILE A 25 -6.30 -2.62 -5.12
N ARG A 26 -5.87 -1.85 -6.11
CA ARG A 26 -6.70 -1.52 -7.27
C ARG A 26 -6.79 -2.73 -8.20
N ASP A 27 -7.60 -2.61 -9.25
CA ASP A 27 -7.74 -3.68 -10.22
C ASP A 27 -6.49 -3.82 -11.10
N GLU A 28 -6.42 -4.92 -11.83
CA GLU A 28 -5.27 -5.24 -12.66
C GLU A 28 -5.03 -4.21 -13.76
N ILE A 29 -6.09 -3.74 -14.39
CA ILE A 29 -5.98 -2.76 -15.47
C ILE A 29 -5.39 -1.46 -14.96
N SER A 30 -5.90 -0.95 -13.84
CA SER A 30 -5.39 0.27 -13.25
C SER A 30 -3.92 0.15 -12.87
N HIS A 31 -3.54 -0.97 -12.29
CA HIS A 31 -2.15 -1.22 -11.92
C HIS A 31 -1.25 -1.22 -13.16
N SER A 32 -1.70 -1.87 -14.25
CA SER A 32 -0.90 -1.95 -15.47
C SER A 32 -0.75 -0.60 -16.17
N GLU A 33 -1.73 0.28 -16.02
CA GLU A 33 -1.69 1.60 -16.64
C GLU A 33 -0.77 2.57 -15.90
N GLY A 34 -0.55 2.34 -14.63
CA GLY A 34 0.36 3.14 -13.82
C GLY A 34 0.29 2.74 -12.37
N HIS A 35 1.43 2.61 -11.73
CA HIS A 35 1.49 2.23 -10.32
C HIS A 35 2.77 2.77 -9.69
N ILE A 36 2.81 2.73 -8.37
CA ILE A 36 4.03 3.09 -7.64
C ILE A 36 5.05 1.98 -7.89
N VAL A 37 6.27 2.34 -8.26
CA VAL A 37 7.31 1.36 -8.60
C VAL A 37 8.40 1.39 -7.53
N PRO A 38 8.71 0.25 -6.88
CA PRO A 38 8.04 -1.04 -7.03
C PRO A 38 6.80 -1.15 -6.13
N SER A 39 5.80 -1.88 -6.59
CA SER A 39 4.67 -2.24 -5.75
C SER A 39 4.08 -3.56 -6.24
N LEU A 40 3.43 -4.26 -5.32
CA LEU A 40 2.78 -5.53 -5.61
C LEU A 40 1.28 -5.32 -5.63
N ARG A 41 0.60 -5.88 -6.62
CA ARG A 41 -0.86 -5.82 -6.63
C ARG A 41 -1.42 -7.00 -5.82
N LEU A 42 -2.31 -6.69 -4.88
CA LEU A 42 -2.97 -7.72 -4.08
C LEU A 42 -4.41 -7.90 -4.53
N ASP A 43 -4.80 -9.17 -4.69
CA ASP A 43 -6.17 -9.58 -4.95
C ASP A 43 -6.40 -10.91 -4.24
N GLU A 44 -7.54 -11.55 -4.50
CA GLU A 44 -7.86 -12.81 -3.84
C GLU A 44 -6.84 -13.91 -4.12
N ALA A 45 -6.24 -13.90 -5.30
CA ALA A 45 -5.27 -14.92 -5.68
C ALA A 45 -3.90 -14.72 -5.06
N THR A 46 -3.51 -13.47 -4.83
CA THR A 46 -2.15 -13.15 -4.36
C THR A 46 -2.08 -12.85 -2.86
N LEU A 47 -3.22 -12.67 -2.21
CA LEU A 47 -3.27 -12.27 -0.80
C LEU A 47 -2.69 -13.33 0.13
N ALA A 48 -3.13 -14.60 -0.01
CA ALA A 48 -2.66 -15.66 0.88
C ALA A 48 -1.16 -15.89 0.74
N PRO A 49 -0.59 -16.01 -0.48
CA PRO A 49 0.85 -16.10 -0.62
C PRO A 49 1.60 -14.90 -0.02
N PHE A 50 1.06 -13.70 -0.17
CA PHE A 50 1.68 -12.50 0.41
C PHE A 50 1.74 -12.63 1.93
N ILE A 51 0.63 -13.02 2.57
CA ILE A 51 0.57 -13.16 4.01
C ILE A 51 1.56 -14.23 4.50
N GLU A 52 1.64 -15.34 3.78
CA GLU A 52 2.51 -16.45 4.16
C GLU A 52 3.99 -16.14 4.00
N ASN A 53 4.35 -15.35 2.97
CA ASN A 53 5.74 -15.14 2.60
C ASN A 53 6.31 -13.80 3.06
N THR A 54 5.52 -12.97 3.73
CA THR A 54 5.99 -11.67 4.21
C THR A 54 6.15 -11.71 5.73
N ARG A 55 7.27 -11.20 6.22
CA ARG A 55 7.53 -11.15 7.65
C ARG A 55 6.54 -10.20 8.32
N LYS A 56 6.11 -10.54 9.52
CA LYS A 56 5.12 -9.74 10.25
C LYS A 56 5.64 -8.38 10.69
N ASP A 57 6.96 -8.23 10.78
CA ASP A 57 7.57 -6.95 11.13
C ASP A 57 7.91 -6.09 9.91
N GLN A 58 7.62 -6.57 8.70
CA GLN A 58 7.86 -5.83 7.47
C GLN A 58 6.91 -4.63 7.38
N PRO A 59 7.43 -3.39 7.27
CA PRO A 59 6.55 -2.24 7.04
C PRO A 59 5.86 -2.34 5.68
N ILE A 60 4.57 -2.05 5.65
CA ILE A 60 3.74 -2.16 4.46
C ILE A 60 2.97 -0.87 4.26
N VAL A 61 3.00 -0.33 3.06
CA VAL A 61 2.17 0.81 2.67
C VAL A 61 1.13 0.31 1.66
N VAL A 62 -0.15 0.48 2.00
CA VAL A 62 -1.26 0.03 1.17
C VAL A 62 -1.86 1.23 0.46
N TYR A 63 -2.10 1.13 -0.83
CA TYR A 63 -2.74 2.23 -1.54
C TYR A 63 -3.84 1.76 -2.49
N CYS A 64 -4.80 2.65 -2.68
CA CYS A 64 -5.89 2.51 -3.64
C CYS A 64 -5.95 3.81 -4.45
N TYR A 65 -7.09 4.15 -5.04
CA TYR A 65 -7.19 5.39 -5.83
C TYR A 65 -7.13 6.64 -4.94
N HIS A 66 -7.96 6.71 -3.89
CA HIS A 66 -8.14 7.94 -3.11
C HIS A 66 -7.84 7.80 -1.62
N GLY A 67 -7.41 6.64 -1.17
CA GLY A 67 -7.08 6.43 0.24
C GLY A 67 -8.24 5.96 1.10
N MET A 68 -9.37 5.58 0.51
CA MET A 68 -10.53 5.10 1.26
C MET A 68 -10.51 3.58 1.40
N SER A 69 -10.50 2.85 0.28
CA SER A 69 -10.51 1.39 0.31
C SER A 69 -9.25 0.81 0.94
N SER A 70 -8.12 1.50 0.82
CA SER A 70 -6.87 1.04 1.42
C SER A 70 -6.93 1.02 2.95
N GLN A 71 -7.84 1.78 3.57
CA GLN A 71 -7.98 1.75 5.01
C GLN A 71 -8.53 0.40 5.49
N LEU A 72 -9.50 -0.15 4.78
CA LEU A 72 -10.04 -1.48 5.12
C LEU A 72 -9.00 -2.57 4.92
N ALA A 73 -8.23 -2.48 3.84
CA ALA A 73 -7.17 -3.45 3.58
C ALA A 73 -6.07 -3.34 4.62
N THR A 74 -5.74 -2.12 5.05
CA THR A 74 -4.77 -1.91 6.12
C THR A 74 -5.23 -2.58 7.41
N GLN A 75 -6.49 -2.39 7.77
CA GLN A 75 -7.05 -3.02 8.96
C GLN A 75 -6.98 -4.54 8.85
N PHE A 76 -7.35 -5.08 7.69
CA PHE A 76 -7.32 -6.52 7.49
C PHE A 76 -5.91 -7.08 7.70
N LEU A 77 -4.89 -6.43 7.14
CA LEU A 77 -3.52 -6.90 7.30
C LEU A 77 -3.04 -6.81 8.73
N LEU A 78 -3.43 -5.74 9.45
CA LEU A 78 -3.12 -5.64 10.87
C LEU A 78 -3.75 -6.80 11.65
N GLU A 79 -4.96 -7.20 11.30
CA GLU A 79 -5.64 -8.33 11.93
C GLU A 79 -4.96 -9.66 11.63
N GLN A 80 -4.22 -9.73 10.51
CA GLN A 80 -3.44 -10.92 10.17
C GLN A 80 -2.10 -10.99 10.93
N GLY A 81 -1.81 -10.00 11.77
CA GLY A 81 -0.62 -10.02 12.61
C GLY A 81 0.52 -9.12 12.12
N PHE A 82 0.35 -8.44 10.99
CA PHE A 82 1.38 -7.49 10.56
C PHE A 82 1.40 -6.30 11.52
N GLU A 83 2.59 -5.83 11.85
CA GLU A 83 2.78 -4.84 12.93
C GLU A 83 2.79 -3.40 12.43
N ARG A 84 3.22 -3.18 11.20
CA ARG A 84 3.41 -1.82 10.65
C ARG A 84 2.78 -1.74 9.27
N VAL A 85 1.49 -1.44 9.25
CA VAL A 85 0.75 -1.30 8.01
C VAL A 85 0.08 0.06 7.99
N TYR A 86 0.22 0.78 6.89
CA TYR A 86 -0.28 2.15 6.76
C TYR A 86 -1.03 2.33 5.46
N SER A 87 -2.13 3.07 5.51
CA SER A 87 -2.89 3.45 4.32
C SER A 87 -2.34 4.76 3.77
N LEU A 88 -2.05 4.82 2.48
CA LEU A 88 -1.49 6.02 1.85
C LEU A 88 -2.57 7.08 1.71
N ILE A 89 -2.41 8.21 2.38
CA ILE A 89 -3.35 9.33 2.31
C ILE A 89 -3.38 9.88 0.89
N GLY A 90 -4.59 10.05 0.35
CA GLY A 90 -4.78 10.56 -1.01
C GLY A 90 -4.63 9.51 -2.10
N GLY A 91 -4.07 8.35 -1.78
CA GLY A 91 -3.93 7.23 -2.70
C GLY A 91 -3.10 7.54 -3.92
N TYR A 92 -3.26 6.71 -4.94
CA TYR A 92 -2.47 6.86 -6.17
C TYR A 92 -2.81 8.14 -6.92
N THR A 93 -4.04 8.61 -6.83
CA THR A 93 -4.45 9.84 -7.53
C THR A 93 -3.56 11.01 -7.12
N GLU A 94 -3.38 11.23 -5.83
CA GLU A 94 -2.53 12.33 -5.37
C GLU A 94 -1.04 12.05 -5.55
N TRP A 95 -0.64 10.79 -5.42
CA TRP A 95 0.73 10.39 -5.68
C TRP A 95 1.13 10.73 -7.12
N GLU A 96 0.26 10.39 -8.06
CA GLU A 96 0.51 10.65 -9.47
C GLU A 96 0.60 12.14 -9.77
N LEU A 97 -0.28 12.96 -9.17
CA LEU A 97 -0.26 14.40 -9.34
C LEU A 97 1.05 15.00 -8.85
N ASP A 98 1.57 14.53 -7.72
CA ASP A 98 2.87 14.97 -7.22
C ASP A 98 3.99 14.64 -8.20
N THR A 99 3.89 13.48 -8.85
CA THR A 99 4.92 13.03 -9.79
C THR A 99 4.92 13.87 -11.06
N LEU A 100 3.77 14.39 -11.45
CA LEU A 100 3.61 15.20 -12.65
C LEU A 100 3.98 16.67 -12.47
N SER A 101 4.09 17.13 -11.24
CA SER A 101 4.39 18.54 -10.95
C SER A 101 5.87 18.86 -10.89
#